data_163a6d007511c06ae9b0a73adfde7167
#
_entry.id   163a6d007511c06ae9b0a73adfde7167
#
_cell.length_a   1.000
_cell.length_b   1.000
_cell.length_c   1.000
_cell.angle_alpha   90.00
_cell.angle_beta   90.00
_cell.angle_gamma   90.00
#
_symmetry.space_group_name_H-M   'P 1'
#
loop_
_entity.id
_entity.type
_entity.pdbx_description
1 polymer ?
#
loop_
_entity_poly.entity_id
_entity_poly.type
_entity_poly.pdbx_seq_one_letter_code
_entity_poly.pdbx_strand_id
1 'polypeptide(L)' 'MGKTIYKVIRAIDLQEFEDKVSAALDEGYMLQGGVVTSSAYYLQAVAKNVTLPSYKARKSTTAVDN' A
#
# COMPACT_ATOMS: atom_id res chain seq x y z
N MET A 1 10.73 -12.94 6.99
CA MET A 1 10.33 -11.68 7.63
C MET A 1 9.55 -10.83 6.65
N GLY A 2 8.51 -10.17 7.13
CA GLY A 2 7.66 -9.39 6.26
C GLY A 2 7.76 -7.90 6.52
N LYS A 3 7.29 -7.13 5.58
CA LYS A 3 7.24 -5.68 5.67
C LYS A 3 5.89 -5.22 5.15
N THR A 4 5.27 -4.28 5.83
CA THR A 4 4.00 -3.72 5.38
C THR A 4 4.27 -2.38 4.70
N ILE A 5 3.73 -2.22 3.51
CA ILE A 5 3.81 -0.96 2.78
C ILE A 5 2.43 -0.33 2.80
N TYR A 6 2.34 0.89 3.29
CA TYR A 6 1.10 1.63 3.38
C TYR A 6 1.15 2.81 2.40
N LYS A 7 0.06 3.04 1.71
CA LYS A 7 0.04 4.05 0.67
C LYS A 7 -1.36 4.66 0.61
N VAL A 8 -1.44 5.96 0.36
CA VAL A 8 -2.72 6.63 0.16
C VAL A 8 -2.80 7.05 -1.30
N ILE A 9 -3.84 6.59 -1.97
CA ILE A 9 -4.08 6.93 -3.37
C ILE A 9 -4.97 8.15 -3.39
N ARG A 10 -4.61 9.12 -4.20
CA ARG A 10 -5.33 10.39 -4.29
C ARG A 10 -5.53 10.75 -5.75
N ALA A 11 -6.73 11.21 -6.08
CA ALA A 11 -7.02 11.70 -7.41
C ALA A 11 -8.14 12.73 -7.34
N ILE A 12 -8.17 13.61 -8.31
CA ILE A 12 -9.19 14.65 -8.40
C ILE A 12 -10.41 14.12 -9.15
N ASP A 13 -10.17 13.32 -10.17
CA ASP A 13 -11.21 12.79 -11.05
C ASP A 13 -11.55 11.37 -10.67
N LEU A 14 -12.82 11.02 -10.66
CA LEU A 14 -13.25 9.69 -10.25
C LEU A 14 -12.68 8.60 -11.14
N GLN A 15 -12.66 8.82 -12.45
CA GLN A 15 -12.12 7.83 -13.38
C GLN A 15 -10.64 7.60 -13.13
N GLU A 16 -9.89 8.67 -12.95
CA GLU A 16 -8.49 8.57 -12.63
C GLU A 16 -8.29 7.83 -11.30
N PHE A 17 -9.14 8.13 -10.33
CA PHE A 17 -9.07 7.48 -9.03
C PHE A 17 -9.29 5.97 -9.17
N GLU A 18 -10.31 5.57 -9.91
CA GLU A 18 -10.60 4.15 -10.12
C GLU A 18 -9.43 3.45 -10.81
N ASP A 19 -8.83 4.12 -11.79
CA ASP A 19 -7.69 3.55 -12.52
C ASP A 19 -6.50 3.36 -11.60
N LYS A 20 -6.24 4.32 -10.74
CA LYS A 20 -5.11 4.24 -9.79
C LYS A 20 -5.34 3.15 -8.75
N VAL A 21 -6.56 3.03 -8.25
CA VAL A 21 -6.88 1.99 -7.28
C VAL A 21 -6.76 0.62 -7.93
N SER A 22 -7.28 0.47 -9.14
CA SER A 22 -7.18 -0.80 -9.85
C SER A 22 -5.72 -1.20 -10.08
N ALA A 23 -4.87 -0.24 -10.45
CA ALA A 23 -3.46 -0.52 -10.64
C ALA A 23 -2.80 -0.98 -9.34
N ALA A 24 -3.17 -0.36 -8.22
CA ALA A 24 -2.63 -0.77 -6.92
C ALA A 24 -3.05 -2.20 -6.57
N LEU A 25 -4.31 -2.53 -6.81
CA LEU A 25 -4.80 -3.88 -6.54
C LEU A 25 -4.06 -4.90 -7.39
N ASP A 26 -3.76 -4.55 -8.64
CA ASP A 26 -2.99 -5.44 -9.51
C ASP A 26 -1.57 -5.64 -9.00
N GLU A 27 -1.04 -4.68 -8.26
CA GLU A 27 0.29 -4.80 -7.67
C GLU A 27 0.28 -5.53 -6.34
N GLY A 28 -0.87 -6.01 -5.90
CA GLY A 28 -0.96 -6.78 -4.67
C GLY A 28 -1.36 -5.99 -3.44
N TYR A 29 -1.71 -4.72 -3.59
CA TYR A 29 -2.22 -3.94 -2.46
C TYR A 29 -3.63 -4.35 -2.13
N MET A 30 -4.01 -4.19 -0.87
CA MET A 30 -5.36 -4.45 -0.41
C MET A 30 -5.96 -3.14 0.12
N LEU A 31 -7.25 -2.98 -0.06
CA LEU A 31 -7.94 -1.77 0.41
C LEU A 31 -7.99 -1.75 1.92
N GLN A 32 -7.80 -0.56 2.48
CA GLN A 32 -7.88 -0.35 3.92
C GLN A 32 -8.99 0.67 4.17
N GLY A 33 -10.16 0.19 4.58
CA GLY A 33 -11.29 1.05 4.80
C GLY A 33 -11.97 1.47 3.51
N GLY A 34 -12.86 2.41 3.60
CA GLY A 34 -13.62 2.89 2.46
C GLY A 34 -13.00 4.11 1.83
N VAL A 35 -13.63 4.56 0.75
CA VAL A 35 -13.19 5.77 0.06
C VAL A 35 -13.57 6.98 0.88
N VAL A 36 -12.65 7.92 0.99
CA VAL A 36 -12.88 9.19 1.65
C VAL A 36 -12.83 10.28 0.59
N THR A 37 -13.75 11.23 0.68
CA THR A 37 -13.72 12.39 -0.22
C THR A 37 -13.43 13.64 0.58
N SER A 38 -12.65 14.51 0.01
CA SER A 38 -12.47 15.84 0.54
C SER A 38 -13.03 16.81 -0.50
N SER A 39 -12.90 18.10 -0.26
CA SER A 39 -13.47 19.10 -1.18
C SER A 39 -12.90 18.99 -2.58
N ALA A 40 -11.73 18.41 -2.76
CA ALA A 40 -11.07 18.39 -4.06
C ALA A 40 -10.57 17.00 -4.48
N TYR A 41 -10.61 16.01 -3.59
CA TYR A 41 -9.95 14.73 -3.86
C TYR A 41 -10.78 13.54 -3.47
N TYR A 42 -10.51 12.43 -4.15
CA TYR A 42 -10.89 11.09 -3.69
C TYR A 42 -9.65 10.46 -3.07
N LEU A 43 -9.81 9.80 -1.93
CA LEU A 43 -8.69 9.21 -1.20
C LEU A 43 -9.01 7.77 -0.83
N GLN A 44 -8.03 6.90 -0.96
CA GLN A 44 -8.17 5.50 -0.57
C GLN A 44 -6.85 5.00 -0.01
N ALA A 45 -6.87 4.48 1.19
CA ALA A 45 -5.70 3.86 1.79
C ALA A 45 -5.58 2.42 1.31
N VAL A 46 -4.38 2.01 0.99
CA VAL A 46 -4.09 0.63 0.60
C VAL A 46 -2.82 0.19 1.30
N ALA A 47 -2.68 -1.11 1.49
CA ALA A 47 -1.49 -1.67 2.11
C ALA A 47 -1.20 -3.02 1.54
N LYS A 48 0.06 -3.43 1.55
CA LYS A 48 0.42 -4.78 1.19
C LYS A 48 1.58 -5.26 2.04
N ASN A 49 1.66 -6.57 2.21
CA ASN A 49 2.76 -7.20 2.90
C ASN A 49 3.73 -7.73 1.86
N VAL A 50 5.01 -7.46 2.07
CA VAL A 50 6.07 -7.95 1.20
C VAL A 50 6.90 -8.89 2.03
N THR A 51 7.10 -10.12 1.54
CA THR A 51 7.94 -11.10 2.23
C THR A 51 9.38 -10.89 1.79
N LEU A 52 10.23 -10.62 2.76
CA LEU A 52 11.65 -10.45 2.49
C LEU A 52 12.34 -11.81 2.47
N PRO A 53 13.36 -11.99 1.64
CA PRO A 53 14.12 -13.25 1.64
C PRO A 53 14.71 -13.51 3.01
N SER A 54 14.59 -14.73 3.51
CA SER A 54 15.03 -15.05 4.85
C SER A 54 16.53 -14.85 5.04
N TYR A 55 17.32 -15.08 4.02
CA TYR A 55 18.76 -14.91 4.15
C TYR A 55 19.13 -13.44 4.35
N LYS A 56 18.26 -12.53 3.97
CA LYS A 56 18.50 -11.12 4.24
C LYS A 56 17.98 -10.71 5.59
N ALA A 57 17.02 -11.44 6.10
CA ALA A 57 16.40 -11.09 7.36
C ALA A 57 17.32 -11.34 8.53
N ARG A 58 18.40 -12.06 8.28
CA ARG A 58 19.27 -12.36 9.31
C ARG A 58 20.23 -11.39 9.61
N LYS A 59 20.30 -10.59 9.34
CA LYS A 59 21.33 -9.73 9.68
C LYS A 59 20.91 -8.67 10.50
N SER A 60 20.73 -9.41 10.70
CA SER A 60 19.95 -8.77 11.19
C SER A 60 19.67 -8.39 11.74
N THR A 61 20.09 -8.49 12.15
CA THR A 61 19.25 -8.31 12.60
C THR A 61 18.82 -7.90 12.90
N THR A 62 19.35 -7.79 13.17
CA THR A 62 18.41 -7.53 13.38
C THR A 62 17.81 -7.08 13.47
N ALA A 63 18.45 -6.98 13.65
CA ALA A 63 17.42 -6.73 13.67
C ALA A 63 16.89 -6.36 13.59
N VAL A 64 17.51 -6.41 13.85
CA VAL A 64 16.54 -6.37 13.67
C VAL A 64 15.97 -6.28 13.53
N ASP A 65 16.47 -6.33 13.74
CA ASP A 65 15.58 -6.48 13.51
C ASP A 65 15.11 -6.25 13.31
N ASN A 66 15.78 -6.23 13.63
CA ASN A 66 15.02 -6.16 13.43
C ASN A 66 14.67 -5.85 13.40
#